data_f460afaaa18f5e638fbeea18a8ba1dfa
#
_entry.id   f460afaaa18f5e638fbeea18a8ba1dfa
#
_cell.length_a   1.000
_cell.length_b   1.000
_cell.length_c   1.000
_cell.angle_alpha   90.00
_cell.angle_beta   90.00
_cell.angle_gamma   90.00
#
_symmetry.space_group_name_H-M   'P 1'
#
loop_
_entity.id
_entity.type
_entity.pdbx_description
1 polymer ?
#
loop_
_entity_poly.entity_id
_entity_poly.type
_entity_poly.pdbx_seq_one_letter_code
_entity_poly.pdbx_strand_id
1 'polypeptide(L)'
;MGQGRDLAPLTEKGVQQAEAAAHDARLKDIKLIVSSPYTRALQTAAIISRITGAPLTIEVDLHEWIPDLTFRFSTGDEAVALCEDFNRCRGEYPVGETRRWETLTALRKRVRAVADKYAHMEGVAFVSHGMAMRTLRTMHDVGYAEIVELDYNPDMPDCVYWDE
;
A
#
# COMPACT_ATOMS: atom_id res chain seq x y z
N MET A 1 11.35 -15.19 -9.99
CA MET A 1 11.98 -14.71 -8.74
C MET A 1 11.06 -13.70 -8.08
N GLY A 2 10.45 -14.05 -6.94
CA GLY A 2 9.47 -13.20 -6.23
C GLY A 2 10.00 -11.81 -5.84
N GLN A 3 11.30 -11.70 -5.63
CA GLN A 3 11.97 -10.42 -5.28
C GLN A 3 11.91 -9.35 -6.37
N GLY A 4 11.70 -9.69 -7.65
CA GLY A 4 11.59 -8.70 -8.74
C GLY A 4 10.42 -7.74 -8.57
N ARG A 5 9.33 -8.19 -7.93
CA ARG A 5 8.16 -7.37 -7.66
C ARG A 5 8.45 -6.27 -6.64
N ASP A 6 9.22 -6.59 -5.60
CA ASP A 6 9.48 -5.68 -4.48
C ASP A 6 10.56 -4.66 -4.84
N LEU A 7 11.49 -5.08 -5.70
CA LEU A 7 12.62 -4.28 -6.18
C LEU A 7 12.34 -3.54 -7.52
N ALA A 8 11.18 -3.76 -8.14
CA ALA A 8 10.86 -3.10 -9.41
C ALA A 8 10.81 -1.57 -9.23
N PRO A 9 11.62 -0.81 -10.02
CA PRO A 9 11.62 0.64 -9.96
C PRO A 9 10.41 1.22 -10.71
N LEU A 10 10.20 2.53 -10.57
CA LEU A 10 9.30 3.27 -11.40
C LEU A 10 9.77 3.24 -12.86
N THR A 11 8.81 3.18 -13.79
CA THR A 11 9.04 3.49 -15.19
C THR A 11 9.21 5.01 -15.37
N GLU A 12 9.68 5.46 -16.54
CA GLU A 12 9.74 6.89 -16.86
C GLU A 12 8.38 7.59 -16.68
N LYS A 13 7.30 6.93 -17.12
CA LYS A 13 5.94 7.40 -16.90
C LYS A 13 5.59 7.46 -15.41
N GLY A 14 6.00 6.47 -14.63
CA GLY A 14 5.79 6.46 -13.18
C GLY A 14 6.51 7.60 -12.46
N VAL A 15 7.72 7.96 -12.92
CA VAL A 15 8.44 9.14 -12.41
C VAL A 15 7.67 10.42 -12.70
N GLN A 16 7.19 10.61 -13.93
CA GLN A 16 6.38 11.77 -14.31
C GLN A 16 5.08 11.86 -13.50
N GLN A 17 4.42 10.71 -13.24
CA GLN A 17 3.22 10.67 -12.40
C GLN A 17 3.54 11.07 -10.94
N ALA A 18 4.64 10.60 -10.38
CA ALA A 18 5.08 10.97 -9.04
C ALA A 18 5.44 12.47 -8.94
N GLU A 19 6.09 13.03 -9.96
CA GLU A 19 6.40 14.47 -10.04
C GLU A 19 5.12 15.30 -10.13
N ALA A 20 4.16 14.89 -10.97
CA ALA A 20 2.86 15.56 -11.07
C ALA A 20 2.10 15.52 -9.72
N ALA A 21 2.06 14.37 -9.07
CA ALA A 21 1.44 14.23 -7.75
C ALA A 21 2.10 15.12 -6.69
N ALA A 22 3.42 15.29 -6.73
CA ALA A 22 4.15 16.12 -5.77
C ALA A 22 3.79 17.62 -5.84
N HIS A 23 3.18 18.07 -6.94
CA HIS A 23 2.67 19.44 -7.12
C HIS A 23 1.17 19.59 -6.78
N ASP A 24 0.51 18.52 -6.35
CA ASP A 24 -0.89 18.59 -5.94
C ASP A 24 -1.03 19.45 -4.67
N ALA A 25 -2.06 20.30 -4.65
CA ALA A 25 -2.31 21.22 -3.56
C ALA A 25 -2.49 20.52 -2.18
N ARG A 26 -2.98 19.27 -2.18
CA ARG A 26 -3.16 18.45 -0.98
C ARG A 26 -1.84 18.07 -0.31
N LEU A 27 -0.72 18.09 -1.04
CA LEU A 27 0.61 17.78 -0.51
C LEU A 27 1.41 19.03 -0.11
N LYS A 28 0.86 20.23 -0.29
CA LYS A 28 1.60 21.49 -0.07
C LYS A 28 2.09 21.66 1.36
N ASP A 29 1.27 21.27 2.33
CA ASP A 29 1.52 21.52 3.76
C ASP A 29 1.78 20.22 4.55
N ILE A 30 2.17 19.13 3.85
CA ILE A 30 2.52 17.86 4.51
C ILE A 30 3.77 18.05 5.38
N LYS A 31 3.74 17.40 6.55
CA LYS A 31 4.80 17.49 7.57
C LYS A 31 5.69 16.25 7.60
N LEU A 32 5.19 15.13 7.10
CA LEU A 32 5.89 13.85 7.10
C LEU A 32 5.39 12.96 5.95
N ILE A 33 6.33 12.31 5.29
CA ILE A 33 6.06 11.23 4.34
C ILE A 33 6.47 9.92 4.97
N VAL A 34 5.54 8.94 5.01
CA VAL A 34 5.77 7.60 5.52
C VAL A 34 5.63 6.63 4.35
N SER A 35 6.70 5.95 3.96
CA SER A 35 6.74 5.12 2.75
C SER A 35 6.84 3.64 3.04
N SER A 36 6.20 2.86 2.17
CA SER A 36 6.52 1.45 1.97
C SER A 36 8.00 1.29 1.58
N PRO A 37 8.66 0.17 1.97
CA PRO A 37 10.04 -0.12 1.60
C PRO A 37 10.19 -0.56 0.13
N TYR A 38 9.11 -0.86 -0.60
CA TYR A 38 9.20 -1.30 -2.00
C TYR A 38 9.73 -0.18 -2.89
N THR A 39 10.68 -0.53 -3.78
CA THR A 39 11.45 0.44 -4.57
C THR A 39 10.57 1.49 -5.26
N ARG A 40 9.48 1.09 -5.92
CA ARG A 40 8.57 2.01 -6.62
C ARG A 40 7.90 3.01 -5.68
N ALA A 41 7.48 2.57 -4.48
CA ALA A 41 6.87 3.46 -3.50
C ALA A 41 7.89 4.41 -2.89
N LEU A 42 9.08 3.88 -2.54
CA LEU A 42 10.17 4.68 -1.99
C LEU A 42 10.67 5.73 -3.00
N GLN A 43 10.75 5.41 -4.28
CA GLN A 43 11.08 6.39 -5.33
C GLN A 43 10.01 7.48 -5.44
N THR A 44 8.73 7.11 -5.40
CA THR A 44 7.62 8.09 -5.38
C THR A 44 7.74 9.00 -4.16
N ALA A 45 7.94 8.43 -2.97
CA ALA A 45 8.09 9.17 -1.73
C ALA A 45 9.31 10.12 -1.75
N ALA A 46 10.44 9.67 -2.31
CA ALA A 46 11.65 10.48 -2.45
C ALA A 46 11.45 11.66 -3.42
N ILE A 47 10.70 11.46 -4.52
CA ILE A 47 10.33 12.54 -5.44
C ILE A 47 9.45 13.57 -4.73
N ILE A 48 8.42 13.12 -4.01
CA ILE A 48 7.53 13.99 -3.25
C ILE A 48 8.34 14.76 -2.19
N SER A 49 9.17 14.06 -1.40
CA SER A 49 10.02 14.69 -0.37
C SER A 49 10.94 15.78 -0.95
N ARG A 50 11.57 15.50 -2.09
CA ARG A 50 12.45 16.48 -2.78
C ARG A 50 11.70 17.74 -3.20
N ILE A 51 10.46 17.62 -3.66
CA ILE A 51 9.66 18.74 -4.19
C ILE A 51 8.99 19.51 -3.06
N THR A 52 8.42 18.83 -2.08
CA THR A 52 7.69 19.45 -0.96
C THR A 52 8.60 19.91 0.18
N GLY A 53 9.80 19.33 0.29
CA GLY A 53 10.70 19.54 1.45
C GLY A 53 10.31 18.74 2.69
N ALA A 54 9.23 17.96 2.66
CA ALA A 54 8.81 17.16 3.80
C ALA A 54 9.78 16.01 4.09
N PRO A 55 10.10 15.72 5.36
CA PRO A 55 10.93 14.60 5.74
C PRO A 55 10.28 13.26 5.36
N LEU A 56 11.12 12.26 5.07
CA LEU A 56 10.72 10.91 4.68
C LEU A 56 11.17 9.90 5.72
N THR A 57 10.27 9.01 6.12
CA THR A 57 10.57 7.81 6.90
C THR A 57 10.01 6.55 6.23
N ILE A 58 10.45 5.38 6.65
CA ILE A 58 10.05 4.09 6.08
C ILE A 58 9.37 3.25 7.15
N GLU A 59 8.22 2.69 6.82
CA GLU A 59 7.52 1.69 7.62
C GLU A 59 7.40 0.39 6.81
N VAL A 60 8.00 -0.68 7.33
CA VAL A 60 8.04 -1.97 6.64
C VAL A 60 6.63 -2.50 6.40
N ASP A 61 5.75 -2.36 7.36
CA ASP A 61 4.39 -2.86 7.35
C ASP A 61 3.45 -2.13 6.35
N LEU A 62 3.95 -1.09 5.65
CA LEU A 62 3.25 -0.48 4.51
C LEU A 62 3.51 -1.19 3.16
N HIS A 63 4.26 -2.31 3.14
CA HIS A 63 4.44 -3.08 1.91
C HIS A 63 3.11 -3.60 1.36
N GLU A 64 3.09 -3.93 0.06
CA GLU A 64 1.90 -4.47 -0.59
C GLU A 64 1.55 -5.88 -0.06
N TRP A 65 0.31 -6.29 -0.25
CA TRP A 65 -0.16 -7.65 0.01
C TRP A 65 0.83 -8.71 -0.49
N ILE A 66 1.07 -9.74 0.31
CA ILE A 66 2.02 -10.81 -0.01
C ILE A 66 1.26 -11.99 -0.64
N PRO A 67 1.45 -12.26 -1.94
CA PRO A 67 0.81 -13.38 -2.62
C PRO A 67 1.34 -14.74 -2.16
N ASP A 68 2.55 -14.81 -1.64
CA ASP A 68 3.16 -16.05 -1.14
C ASP A 68 4.08 -15.79 0.05
N LEU A 69 3.60 -16.13 1.23
CA LEU A 69 4.34 -15.99 2.49
C LEU A 69 5.58 -16.89 2.57
N THR A 70 5.71 -17.86 1.67
CA THR A 70 6.92 -18.69 1.57
C THR A 70 7.99 -18.05 0.68
N PHE A 71 7.66 -16.98 -0.05
CA PHE A 71 8.52 -16.28 -1.02
C PHE A 71 9.09 -17.19 -2.12
N ARG A 72 8.38 -18.29 -2.47
CA ARG A 72 8.82 -19.31 -3.41
C ARG A 72 8.13 -19.26 -4.79
N PHE A 73 7.16 -18.36 -5.01
CA PHE A 73 6.57 -18.25 -6.34
C PHE A 73 7.63 -17.79 -7.36
N SER A 74 7.60 -18.39 -8.56
CA SER A 74 8.65 -18.19 -9.55
C SER A 74 8.16 -17.56 -10.85
N THR A 75 6.85 -17.52 -11.09
CA THR A 75 6.25 -17.02 -12.33
C THR A 75 5.15 -16.01 -12.06
N GLY A 76 4.86 -15.15 -13.06
CA GLY A 76 3.74 -14.22 -13.01
C GLY A 76 2.39 -14.93 -12.93
N ASP A 77 2.26 -16.05 -13.65
CA ASP A 77 1.02 -16.86 -13.68
C ASP A 77 0.71 -17.46 -12.30
N GLU A 78 1.74 -17.89 -11.57
CA GLU A 78 1.56 -18.37 -10.21
C GLU A 78 1.09 -17.26 -9.27
N ALA A 79 1.61 -16.04 -9.41
CA ALA A 79 1.17 -14.89 -8.64
C ALA A 79 -0.28 -14.51 -8.96
N VAL A 80 -0.68 -14.59 -10.24
CA VAL A 80 -2.08 -14.36 -10.66
C VAL A 80 -3.00 -15.40 -10.04
N ALA A 81 -2.65 -16.68 -10.10
CA ALA A 81 -3.45 -17.77 -9.51
C ALA A 81 -3.63 -17.60 -7.99
N LEU A 82 -2.60 -17.16 -7.27
CA LEU A 82 -2.68 -16.86 -5.84
C LEU A 82 -3.60 -15.66 -5.54
N CYS A 83 -3.58 -14.63 -6.40
CA CYS A 83 -4.49 -13.49 -6.31
C CYS A 83 -5.95 -13.90 -6.59
N GLU A 84 -6.19 -14.76 -7.58
CA GLU A 84 -7.52 -15.29 -7.88
C GLU A 84 -8.06 -16.14 -6.72
N ASP A 85 -7.20 -16.97 -6.10
CA ASP A 85 -7.57 -17.77 -4.93
C ASP A 85 -7.91 -16.86 -3.73
N PHE A 86 -7.12 -15.83 -3.47
CA PHE A 86 -7.40 -14.80 -2.46
C PHE A 86 -8.77 -14.14 -2.70
N ASN A 87 -9.06 -13.73 -3.94
CA ASN A 87 -10.32 -13.09 -4.31
C ASN A 87 -11.50 -14.05 -4.13
N ARG A 88 -11.37 -15.31 -4.59
CA ARG A 88 -12.39 -16.35 -4.44
C ARG A 88 -12.72 -16.63 -2.98
N CYS A 89 -11.71 -16.61 -2.10
CA CYS A 89 -11.85 -16.81 -0.66
C CYS A 89 -12.20 -15.50 0.10
N ARG A 90 -12.47 -14.40 -0.61
CA ARG A 90 -12.71 -13.08 -0.01
C ARG A 90 -11.66 -12.68 1.02
N GLY A 91 -10.40 -12.99 0.72
CA GLY A 91 -9.25 -12.61 1.53
C GLY A 91 -9.04 -13.40 2.82
N GLU A 92 -9.87 -14.40 3.11
CA GLU A 92 -9.72 -15.22 4.33
C GLU A 92 -9.59 -16.70 4.00
N TYR A 93 -8.88 -17.43 4.85
CA TYR A 93 -8.75 -18.87 4.64
C TYR A 93 -10.07 -19.60 4.95
N PRO A 94 -10.47 -20.56 4.11
CA PRO A 94 -11.59 -21.44 4.45
C PRO A 94 -11.33 -22.16 5.79
N VAL A 95 -12.42 -22.47 6.50
CA VAL A 95 -12.32 -23.14 7.81
C VAL A 95 -11.54 -24.45 7.72
N GLY A 96 -10.51 -24.57 8.55
CA GLY A 96 -9.64 -25.75 8.60
C GLY A 96 -8.56 -25.80 7.51
N GLU A 97 -8.45 -24.78 6.68
CA GLU A 97 -7.44 -24.70 5.62
C GLU A 97 -6.43 -23.57 5.87
N THR A 98 -5.27 -23.70 5.22
CA THR A 98 -4.24 -22.66 5.19
C THR A 98 -3.84 -22.43 3.75
N ARG A 99 -3.69 -21.19 3.34
CA ARG A 99 -3.22 -20.79 2.01
C ARG A 99 -1.81 -20.18 2.10
N ARG A 100 -1.18 -19.98 0.96
CA ARG A 100 0.16 -19.41 0.89
C ARG A 100 0.15 -17.88 1.00
N TRP A 101 -0.95 -17.24 0.66
CA TRP A 101 -1.08 -15.78 0.62
C TRP A 101 -1.41 -15.16 1.99
N GLU A 102 -1.09 -13.90 2.14
CA GLU A 102 -1.43 -13.09 3.32
C GLU A 102 -2.94 -12.84 3.37
N THR A 103 -3.58 -13.10 4.51
CA THR A 103 -5.02 -12.83 4.68
C THR A 103 -5.30 -11.32 4.70
N LEU A 104 -6.53 -10.94 4.31
CA LEU A 104 -6.99 -9.54 4.41
C LEU A 104 -6.95 -9.06 5.86
N THR A 105 -7.31 -9.90 6.82
CA THR A 105 -7.20 -9.60 8.25
C THR A 105 -5.75 -9.29 8.65
N ALA A 106 -4.77 -10.07 8.20
CA ALA A 106 -3.35 -9.82 8.49
C ALA A 106 -2.85 -8.52 7.83
N LEU A 107 -3.17 -8.32 6.56
CA LEU A 107 -2.86 -7.10 5.81
C LEU A 107 -3.42 -5.86 6.53
N ARG A 108 -4.70 -5.87 6.86
CA ARG A 108 -5.38 -4.78 7.58
C ARG A 108 -4.73 -4.49 8.92
N LYS A 109 -4.46 -5.54 9.70
CA LYS A 109 -3.85 -5.41 11.02
C LYS A 109 -2.50 -4.68 10.97
N ARG A 110 -1.59 -5.05 10.04
CA ARG A 110 -0.28 -4.40 9.97
C ARG A 110 -0.34 -2.97 9.43
N VAL A 111 -1.17 -2.72 8.42
CA VAL A 111 -1.31 -1.38 7.83
C VAL A 111 -1.95 -0.41 8.84
N ARG A 112 -3.01 -0.85 9.55
CA ARG A 112 -3.63 -0.03 10.61
C ARG A 112 -2.65 0.23 11.76
N ALA A 113 -1.86 -0.76 12.18
CA ALA A 113 -0.85 -0.55 13.22
C ALA A 113 0.17 0.54 12.84
N VAL A 114 0.48 0.70 11.56
CA VAL A 114 1.29 1.84 11.09
C VAL A 114 0.48 3.13 11.16
N ALA A 115 -0.75 3.16 10.65
CA ALA A 115 -1.58 4.36 10.68
C ALA A 115 -1.81 4.88 12.11
N ASP A 116 -2.02 3.98 13.08
CA ASP A 116 -2.18 4.30 14.51
C ASP A 116 -0.96 5.02 15.09
N LYS A 117 0.27 4.67 14.68
CA LYS A 117 1.49 5.35 15.14
C LYS A 117 1.48 6.84 14.82
N TYR A 118 0.84 7.23 13.73
CA TYR A 118 0.83 8.60 13.21
C TYR A 118 -0.52 9.30 13.35
N ALA A 119 -1.52 8.65 13.95
CA ALA A 119 -2.88 9.18 14.10
C ALA A 119 -2.95 10.50 14.90
N HIS A 120 -1.93 10.78 15.73
CA HIS A 120 -1.82 12.01 16.51
C HIS A 120 -1.22 13.18 15.71
N MET A 121 -0.80 12.96 14.49
CA MET A 121 -0.14 13.95 13.63
C MET A 121 -1.05 14.37 12.48
N GLU A 122 -1.13 15.65 12.23
CA GLU A 122 -1.74 16.19 11.01
C GLU A 122 -0.71 16.32 9.88
N GLY A 123 -1.16 16.17 8.64
CA GLY A 123 -0.32 16.36 7.46
C GLY A 123 0.69 15.23 7.23
N VAL A 124 0.29 13.99 7.49
CA VAL A 124 1.07 12.79 7.19
C VAL A 124 0.61 12.22 5.85
N ALA A 125 1.54 12.01 4.93
CA ALA A 125 1.28 11.33 3.66
C ALA A 125 1.86 9.92 3.67
N PHE A 126 1.00 8.91 3.52
CA PHE A 126 1.42 7.52 3.33
C PHE A 126 1.61 7.23 1.84
N VAL A 127 2.80 6.73 1.47
CA VAL A 127 3.08 6.26 0.12
C VAL A 127 3.16 4.73 0.15
N SER A 128 2.12 4.09 -0.37
CA SER A 128 1.93 2.65 -0.26
C SER A 128 1.37 2.07 -1.56
N HIS A 129 0.54 1.06 -1.49
CA HIS A 129 0.11 0.23 -2.62
C HIS A 129 -1.41 0.03 -2.59
N GLY A 130 -1.96 -0.44 -3.71
CA GLY A 130 -3.40 -0.54 -3.91
C GLY A 130 -4.12 -1.36 -2.84
N MET A 131 -3.67 -2.59 -2.58
CA MET A 131 -4.34 -3.45 -1.61
C MET A 131 -4.14 -2.95 -0.17
N ALA A 132 -2.95 -2.45 0.16
CA ALA A 132 -2.67 -1.87 1.47
C ALA A 132 -3.55 -0.62 1.74
N MET A 133 -3.66 0.30 0.77
CA MET A 133 -4.47 1.52 0.92
C MET A 133 -5.97 1.21 1.07
N ARG A 134 -6.47 0.20 0.37
CA ARG A 134 -7.87 -0.25 0.48
C ARG A 134 -8.23 -0.80 1.87
N THR A 135 -7.26 -1.10 2.72
CA THR A 135 -7.53 -1.47 4.12
C THR A 135 -7.83 -0.28 5.02
N LEU A 136 -7.44 0.93 4.61
CA LEU A 136 -7.68 2.17 5.35
C LEU A 136 -8.91 2.94 4.85
N ARG A 137 -9.25 2.79 3.57
CA ARG A 137 -10.39 3.46 2.96
C ARG A 137 -11.02 2.55 1.90
N THR A 138 -12.35 2.51 1.86
CA THR A 138 -13.09 1.85 0.77
C THR A 138 -12.78 2.54 -0.55
N MET A 139 -12.24 1.80 -1.51
CA MET A 139 -11.86 2.27 -2.84
C MET A 139 -12.09 1.16 -3.85
N HIS A 140 -12.72 1.46 -4.98
CA HIS A 140 -12.94 0.46 -6.05
C HIS A 140 -11.63 0.22 -6.83
N ASP A 141 -11.07 1.29 -7.39
CA ASP A 141 -9.78 1.29 -8.07
C ASP A 141 -8.84 2.31 -7.46
N VAL A 142 -7.55 1.99 -7.47
CA VAL A 142 -6.49 2.91 -7.03
C VAL A 142 -5.59 3.21 -8.23
N GLY A 143 -5.63 4.44 -8.70
CA GLY A 143 -4.79 4.92 -9.79
C GLY A 143 -3.32 5.01 -9.42
N TYR A 144 -2.44 5.01 -10.41
CA TYR A 144 -1.02 5.24 -10.16
C TYR A 144 -0.77 6.68 -9.70
N ALA A 145 -0.05 6.83 -8.59
CA ALA A 145 0.22 8.11 -7.92
C ALA A 145 -1.07 8.90 -7.57
N GLU A 146 -2.18 8.19 -7.39
CA GLU A 146 -3.43 8.77 -6.92
C GLU A 146 -3.29 9.24 -5.47
N ILE A 147 -3.82 10.43 -5.20
CA ILE A 147 -3.85 11.00 -3.85
C ILE A 147 -5.27 10.89 -3.31
N VAL A 148 -5.39 10.28 -2.16
CA VAL A 148 -6.65 10.11 -1.45
C VAL A 148 -6.52 10.71 -0.06
N GLU A 149 -7.41 11.61 0.30
CA GLU A 149 -7.46 12.17 1.64
C GLU A 149 -8.28 11.25 2.55
N LEU A 150 -7.78 11.04 3.75
CA LEU A 150 -8.41 10.23 4.78
C LEU A 150 -8.31 10.95 6.13
N ASP A 151 -9.45 11.16 6.74
CA ASP A 151 -9.52 11.55 8.15
C ASP A 151 -9.44 10.27 9.00
N TYR A 152 -8.21 9.90 9.37
CA TYR A 152 -7.95 8.64 10.05
C TYR A 152 -8.20 8.74 11.55
N ASN A 153 -8.98 7.80 12.08
CA ASN A 153 -9.20 7.61 13.51
C ASN A 153 -8.97 6.12 13.87
N PRO A 154 -8.16 5.78 14.89
CA PRO A 154 -7.95 4.40 15.33
C PRO A 154 -9.24 3.63 15.65
N ASP A 155 -10.28 4.32 16.10
CA ASP A 155 -11.57 3.72 16.44
C ASP A 155 -12.53 3.55 15.23
N MET A 156 -12.11 3.97 14.01
CA MET A 156 -12.93 3.80 12.82
C MET A 156 -13.16 2.32 12.50
N PRO A 157 -14.36 1.95 12.01
CA PRO A 157 -14.64 0.57 11.62
C PRO A 157 -13.76 0.14 10.45
N ASP A 158 -13.65 -1.18 10.28
CA ASP A 158 -12.98 -1.75 9.12
C ASP A 158 -13.66 -1.34 7.82
N CYS A 159 -12.86 -0.93 6.84
CA CYS A 159 -13.38 -0.57 5.52
C CYS A 159 -13.94 -1.79 4.79
N VAL A 160 -15.00 -1.58 4.02
CA VAL A 160 -15.48 -2.57 3.06
C VAL A 160 -14.42 -2.71 1.97
N TYR A 161 -13.91 -3.92 1.83
CA TYR A 161 -12.84 -4.23 0.86
C TYR A 161 -13.41 -4.79 -0.45
N TRP A 162 -14.51 -5.52 -0.37
CA TRP A 162 -15.21 -6.14 -1.49
C TRP A 162 -16.53 -5.41 -1.75
N ASP A 163 -16.82 -5.15 -3.02
CA ASP A 163 -18.16 -4.71 -3.41
C ASP A 163 -19.15 -5.85 -3.21
N GLU A 164 -20.35 -5.54 -2.72
CA GLU A 164 -21.45 -6.48 -2.63
C GLU A 164 -22.07 -6.75 -4.00
#